data_b40ae387f198bbc43dd44deb8fd05129
#
_entry.id   b40ae387f198bbc43dd44deb8fd05129
#
_cell.length_a   1.000
_cell.length_b   1.000
_cell.length_c   1.000
_cell.angle_alpha   90.00
_cell.angle_beta   90.00
_cell.angle_gamma   90.00
#
_symmetry.space_group_name_H-M   'P 1'
#
loop_
_entity.id
_entity.type
_entity.pdbx_description
1 polymer ?
#
loop_
_entity_poly.entity_id
_entity_poly.type
_entity_poly.pdbx_seq_one_letter_code
_entity_poly.pdbx_strand_id
1 'polypeptide(L)'
;MTTRLELDPAIYRLEAVQKAAYRFIDRLTVLISQNDGKLICEIDPVKSMDTPLDEILGNFKRELLDQQLRLQIKEETEPARNLILAYAFSRTGLQG
;
A
#
# COMPACT_ATOMS: atom_id res chain seq x y z
N MET A 1 8.75 17.86 -13.92
CA MET A 1 8.40 18.55 -12.66
C MET A 1 8.02 17.53 -11.62
N THR A 2 8.66 17.56 -10.47
CA THR A 2 8.47 16.56 -9.42
C THR A 2 7.34 16.97 -8.50
N THR A 3 6.42 16.07 -8.24
CA THR A 3 5.36 16.27 -7.27
C THR A 3 5.76 15.61 -5.98
N ARG A 4 5.67 16.36 -4.88
CA ARG A 4 6.00 15.83 -3.57
C ARG A 4 4.71 15.58 -2.79
N LEU A 5 4.56 14.36 -2.30
CA LEU A 5 3.42 13.96 -1.49
C LEU A 5 3.92 13.51 -0.13
N GLU A 6 3.41 14.14 0.92
CA GLU A 6 3.78 13.79 2.29
C GLU A 6 2.67 12.96 2.91
N LEU A 7 3.03 11.84 3.51
CA LEU A 7 2.09 10.92 4.12
C LEU A 7 2.46 10.71 5.59
N ASP A 8 1.43 10.61 6.42
CA ASP A 8 1.61 10.31 7.84
C ASP A 8 1.76 8.79 8.01
N PRO A 9 2.88 8.30 8.55
CA PRO A 9 3.08 6.87 8.74
C PRO A 9 2.11 6.24 9.74
N ALA A 10 1.42 7.05 10.54
CA ALA A 10 0.36 6.56 11.40
C ALA A 10 -0.90 6.21 10.61
N ILE A 11 -1.05 6.77 9.41
CA ILE A 11 -2.21 6.54 8.56
C ILE A 11 -1.88 5.57 7.43
N TYR A 12 -0.72 5.75 6.79
CA TYR A 12 -0.30 4.92 5.67
C TYR A 12 0.97 4.17 6.02
N ARG A 13 0.93 2.86 5.88
CA ARG A 13 2.11 2.04 6.09
C ARG A 13 3.02 2.07 4.87
N LEU A 14 4.31 1.98 5.10
CA LEU A 14 5.29 1.92 4.02
C LEU A 14 4.95 0.83 3.01
N GLU A 15 4.53 -0.33 3.48
CA GLU A 15 4.17 -1.45 2.61
C GLU A 15 3.05 -1.07 1.65
N ALA A 16 2.03 -0.37 2.13
CA ALA A 16 0.92 0.06 1.28
C ALA A 16 1.41 1.07 0.23
N VAL A 17 2.28 1.99 0.63
CA VAL A 17 2.82 3.00 -0.28
C VAL A 17 3.67 2.34 -1.36
N GLN A 18 4.49 1.37 -0.99
CA GLN A 18 5.31 0.64 -1.94
C GLN A 18 4.46 -0.14 -2.95
N LYS A 19 3.41 -0.78 -2.49
CA LYS A 19 2.51 -1.52 -3.39
C LYS A 19 1.79 -0.60 -4.36
N ALA A 20 1.32 0.54 -3.88
CA ALA A 20 0.68 1.53 -4.74
C ALA A 20 1.67 2.05 -5.79
N ALA A 21 2.88 2.39 -5.37
CA ALA A 21 3.91 2.86 -6.28
C ALA A 21 4.24 1.80 -7.34
N TYR A 22 4.33 0.55 -6.95
CA TYR A 22 4.62 -0.52 -7.89
C TYR A 22 3.53 -0.69 -8.94
N ARG A 23 2.27 -0.52 -8.56
CA ARG A 23 1.17 -0.63 -9.52
C ARG A 23 1.19 0.47 -10.57
N PHE A 24 1.87 1.57 -10.29
CA PHE A 24 1.97 2.71 -11.21
C PHE A 24 3.35 2.81 -11.87
N ILE A 25 4.16 1.75 -11.77
CA ILE A 25 5.56 1.80 -12.21
C ILE A 25 5.70 2.08 -13.70
N ASP A 26 4.69 1.78 -14.50
CA ASP A 26 4.69 2.05 -15.93
C ASP A 26 4.28 3.50 -16.26
N ARG A 27 3.74 4.22 -15.30
CA ARG A 27 3.22 5.58 -15.50
C ARG A 27 3.93 6.61 -14.64
N LEU A 28 4.39 6.22 -13.48
CA LEU A 28 5.01 7.14 -12.53
C LEU A 28 6.30 6.55 -11.99
N THR A 29 7.27 7.44 -11.79
CA THR A 29 8.46 7.11 -11.02
C THR A 29 8.25 7.68 -9.62
N VAL A 30 8.27 6.82 -8.62
CA VAL A 30 8.01 7.23 -7.24
C VAL A 30 9.23 6.90 -6.40
N LEU A 31 9.82 7.93 -5.81
CA LEU A 31 10.90 7.75 -4.85
C LEU A 31 10.33 7.95 -3.46
N ILE A 32 10.44 6.93 -2.64
CA ILE A 32 9.89 6.93 -1.29
C ILE A 32 11.01 7.11 -0.29
N SER A 33 10.87 8.11 0.58
CA SER A 33 11.82 8.36 1.65
C SER A 33 11.08 8.69 2.92
N GLN A 34 11.80 8.73 4.03
CA GLN A 34 11.24 9.11 5.32
C GLN A 34 12.06 10.24 5.89
N ASN A 35 11.39 11.30 6.29
CA ASN A 35 12.04 12.48 6.83
C ASN A 35 11.13 13.12 7.87
N ASP A 36 11.71 13.47 9.04
CA ASP A 36 10.97 14.10 10.13
C ASP A 36 9.73 13.33 10.54
N GLY A 37 9.80 12.00 10.51
CA GLY A 37 8.69 11.15 10.91
C GLY A 37 7.57 11.07 9.88
N LYS A 38 7.80 11.52 8.65
CA LYS A 38 6.81 11.46 7.57
C LYS A 38 7.34 10.66 6.41
N LEU A 39 6.43 9.98 5.72
CA LEU A 39 6.75 9.31 4.46
C LEU A 39 6.61 10.31 3.33
N ILE A 40 7.64 10.43 2.53
CA ILE A 40 7.67 11.40 1.45
C ILE A 40 7.78 10.65 0.13
N CYS A 41 6.86 10.93 -0.77
CA CYS A 41 6.88 10.37 -2.12
C CYS A 41 7.21 11.49 -3.09
N GLU A 42 8.33 11.35 -3.79
CA GLU A 42 8.68 12.26 -4.88
C GLU A 42 8.26 11.56 -6.17
N ILE A 43 7.33 12.18 -6.88
CA ILE A 43 6.64 11.55 -8.00
C ILE A 43 6.91 12.31 -9.28
N ASP A 44 7.41 11.59 -10.27
CA ASP A 44 7.63 12.14 -11.61
C ASP A 44 6.88 11.30 -12.62
N PRO A 45 6.27 11.93 -13.64
CA PRO A 45 5.64 11.15 -14.72
C PRO A 45 6.69 10.50 -15.59
N VAL A 46 6.39 9.29 -16.04
CA VAL A 46 7.19 8.63 -17.05
C VAL A 46 6.93 9.34 -18.37
N LYS A 47 7.97 9.41 -19.22
CA LYS A 47 7.86 10.06 -20.50
C LYS A 47 6.78 9.42 -21.37
N SER A 48 6.19 10.21 -22.25
CA SER A 48 5.20 9.75 -23.23
C SER A 48 3.85 9.40 -22.64
N MET A 49 3.45 10.10 -21.59
CA MET A 49 2.12 9.91 -21.03
C MET A 49 1.12 10.79 -21.76
N ASP A 50 0.05 10.17 -22.26
CA ASP A 50 -1.05 10.90 -22.88
C ASP A 50 -2.06 11.39 -21.83
N THR A 51 -2.06 10.73 -20.67
CA THR A 51 -3.01 11.07 -19.60
C THR A 51 -2.49 12.25 -18.79
N PRO A 52 -3.35 13.21 -18.44
CA PRO A 52 -2.91 14.33 -17.59
C PRO A 52 -2.37 13.85 -16.25
N LEU A 53 -1.32 14.52 -15.79
CA LEU A 53 -0.67 14.14 -14.53
C LEU A 53 -1.63 14.19 -13.36
N ASP A 54 -2.52 15.20 -13.31
CA ASP A 54 -3.49 15.33 -12.23
C ASP A 54 -4.40 14.12 -12.12
N GLU A 55 -4.81 13.55 -13.25
CA GLU A 55 -5.65 12.36 -13.25
C GLU A 55 -4.88 11.15 -12.73
N ILE A 56 -3.63 11.01 -13.16
CA ILE A 56 -2.79 9.91 -12.71
C ILE A 56 -2.54 10.01 -11.21
N LEU A 57 -2.26 11.22 -10.72
CA LEU A 57 -2.04 11.44 -9.30
C LEU A 57 -3.29 11.16 -8.49
N GLY A 58 -4.46 11.52 -9.01
CA GLY A 58 -5.72 11.19 -8.37
C GLY A 58 -5.92 9.68 -8.24
N ASN A 59 -5.61 8.96 -9.31
CA ASN A 59 -5.70 7.50 -9.30
C ASN A 59 -4.68 6.89 -8.34
N PHE A 60 -3.49 7.46 -8.29
CA PHE A 60 -2.45 7.01 -7.36
C PHE A 60 -2.89 7.18 -5.91
N LYS A 61 -3.51 8.31 -5.59
CA LYS A 61 -4.01 8.56 -4.24
C LYS A 61 -5.11 7.56 -3.86
N ARG A 62 -5.97 7.22 -4.80
CA ARG A 62 -6.99 6.19 -4.57
C ARG A 62 -6.35 4.84 -4.34
N GLU A 63 -5.31 4.53 -5.08
CA GLU A 63 -4.60 3.27 -4.92
C GLU A 63 -3.90 3.21 -3.56
N LEU A 64 -3.34 4.32 -3.08
CA LEU A 64 -2.75 4.39 -1.75
C LEU A 64 -3.77 4.01 -0.68
N LEU A 65 -4.96 4.59 -0.77
CA LEU A 65 -6.02 4.29 0.18
C LEU A 65 -6.46 2.83 0.08
N ASP A 66 -6.62 2.34 -1.14
CA ASP A 66 -7.03 0.97 -1.37
C ASP A 66 -6.02 -0.02 -0.77
N GLN A 67 -4.75 0.18 -1.02
CA GLN A 67 -3.72 -0.70 -0.50
C GLN A 67 -3.64 -0.64 1.03
N GLN A 68 -3.81 0.55 1.60
CA GLN A 68 -3.81 0.70 3.05
C GLN A 68 -4.99 -0.04 3.67
N LEU A 69 -6.18 0.08 3.09
CA LEU A 69 -7.36 -0.61 3.60
C LEU A 69 -7.22 -2.13 3.47
N ARG A 70 -6.67 -2.61 2.37
CA ARG A 70 -6.43 -4.04 2.20
C ARG A 70 -5.47 -4.57 3.25
N LEU A 71 -4.43 -3.81 3.55
CA LEU A 71 -3.46 -4.20 4.57
C LEU A 71 -4.09 -4.22 5.94
N GLN A 72 -4.89 -3.22 6.28
CA GLN A 72 -5.60 -3.17 7.55
C GLN A 72 -6.56 -4.34 7.71
N ILE A 73 -7.33 -4.65 6.68
CA ILE A 73 -8.25 -5.78 6.71
C ILE A 73 -7.49 -7.08 6.91
N LYS A 74 -6.38 -7.25 6.21
CA LYS A 74 -5.54 -8.42 6.36
C LYS A 74 -5.07 -8.58 7.80
N GLU A 75 -4.58 -7.49 8.39
CA GLU A 75 -4.10 -7.50 9.77
C GLU A 75 -5.21 -7.78 10.77
N GLU A 76 -6.38 -7.21 10.55
CA GLU A 76 -7.51 -7.42 11.43
C GLU A 76 -8.06 -8.83 11.38
N THR A 77 -8.02 -9.46 10.20
CA THR A 77 -8.57 -10.80 10.02
C THR A 77 -7.57 -11.92 10.26
N GLU A 78 -6.28 -11.62 10.24
CA GLU A 78 -5.24 -12.63 10.39
C GLU A 78 -5.32 -13.36 11.72
N PRO A 79 -5.47 -12.69 12.87
CA PRO A 79 -5.61 -13.40 14.13
C PRO A 79 -6.82 -14.33 14.17
N ALA A 80 -7.96 -13.89 13.63
CA ALA A 80 -9.16 -14.72 13.58
C ALA A 80 -8.95 -15.93 12.69
N ARG A 81 -8.30 -15.74 11.54
CA ARG A 81 -7.97 -16.81 10.62
C ARG A 81 -7.05 -17.83 11.26
N ASN A 82 -6.03 -17.35 11.95
CA ASN A 82 -5.08 -18.22 12.63
C ASN A 82 -5.76 -19.02 13.74
N LEU A 83 -6.67 -18.39 14.46
CA LEU A 83 -7.43 -19.07 15.49
C LEU A 83 -8.30 -20.18 14.91
N ILE A 84 -8.97 -19.91 13.80
CA ILE A 84 -9.81 -20.91 13.13
C ILE A 84 -8.95 -22.08 12.64
N LEU A 85 -7.80 -21.80 12.04
CA LEU A 85 -6.92 -22.85 11.57
C LEU A 85 -6.36 -23.66 12.72
N ALA A 86 -5.96 -23.02 13.80
CA ALA A 86 -5.44 -23.70 14.97
C ALA A 86 -6.49 -24.62 15.57
N TYR A 87 -7.72 -24.15 15.65
CA TYR A 87 -8.82 -24.95 16.15
C TYR A 87 -9.07 -26.18 15.27
N ALA A 88 -9.10 -25.97 13.96
CA ALA A 88 -9.32 -27.05 13.02
C ALA A 88 -8.20 -28.10 13.09
N PHE A 89 -6.95 -27.66 13.13
CA PHE A 89 -5.82 -28.57 13.24
C PHE A 89 -5.81 -29.29 14.60
N SER A 90 -6.15 -28.57 15.65
CA SER A 90 -6.20 -29.15 16.98
C SER A 90 -7.20 -30.30 17.03
N ARG A 91 -8.37 -30.09 16.46
CA ARG A 91 -9.38 -31.15 16.42
C ARG A 91 -8.92 -32.34 15.59
N THR A 92 -8.33 -32.06 14.44
CA THR A 92 -7.82 -33.10 13.55
C THR A 92 -6.67 -33.84 14.20
N GLY A 93 -5.77 -33.10 14.83
CA GLY A 93 -4.60 -33.70 15.48
C GLY A 93 -4.96 -34.57 16.66
N LEU A 94 -5.95 -34.18 17.41
CA LEU A 94 -6.38 -34.96 18.58
C LEU A 94 -7.00 -36.28 18.20
N GLN A 95 -7.48 -36.40 17.02
CA GLN A 95 -8.08 -37.64 16.53
C GLN A 95 -7.05 -38.60 15.94
N GLY A 96 -5.89 -38.01 15.60
CA GLY A 96 -4.83 -38.81 15.02
C GLY A 96 -3.93 -39.40 16.05
#